data_e3bf4eaf7eadcd0c91ee5030d29b0c0d
#
_entry.id   e3bf4eaf7eadcd0c91ee5030d29b0c0d
#
_cell.length_a   1.000
_cell.length_b   1.000
_cell.length_c   1.000
_cell.angle_alpha   90.00
_cell.angle_beta   90.00
_cell.angle_gamma   90.00
#
_symmetry.space_group_name_H-M   'P 1'
#
loop_
_entity.id
_entity.type
_entity.pdbx_description
1 polymer ?
#
loop_
_entity_poly.entity_id
_entity_poly.type
_entity_poly.pdbx_seq_one_letter_code
_entity_poly.pdbx_strand_id
1 'polypeptide(L)' 'MSAQLNVAGHWYEVARVDTCHEEVHLHVFSRAGKELSRQVLLPICGPKDVDRGYELGEKMLVEGWEEHERRWRRGY' A
#
# COMPACT_ATOMS: atom_id res chain seq x y z
N MET A 1 4.56 -5.19 3.77
CA MET A 1 3.69 -5.81 2.74
C MET A 1 3.70 -4.91 1.51
N SER A 2 4.10 -5.42 0.37
CA SER A 2 4.19 -4.66 -0.88
C SER A 2 3.23 -5.24 -1.90
N ALA A 3 2.41 -4.38 -2.51
CA ALA A 3 1.51 -4.73 -3.59
C ALA A 3 2.15 -4.30 -4.91
N GLN A 4 2.47 -5.29 -5.75
CA GLN A 4 3.26 -5.08 -6.95
C GLN A 4 2.51 -5.53 -8.20
N LEU A 5 2.85 -4.91 -9.32
CA LEU A 5 2.32 -5.24 -10.63
C LEU A 5 3.47 -5.64 -11.55
N ASN A 6 3.31 -6.78 -12.24
CA ASN A 6 4.29 -7.22 -13.23
C ASN A 6 3.90 -6.69 -14.61
N VAL A 7 4.80 -5.94 -15.23
CA VAL A 7 4.61 -5.43 -16.59
C VAL A 7 5.84 -5.75 -17.40
N ALA A 8 5.66 -6.54 -18.44
CA ALA A 8 6.74 -6.94 -19.35
C ALA A 8 7.95 -7.54 -18.63
N GLY A 9 7.71 -8.34 -17.59
CA GLY A 9 8.76 -9.01 -16.82
C GLY A 9 9.37 -8.18 -15.69
N HIS A 10 8.94 -6.94 -15.52
CA HIS A 10 9.40 -6.07 -14.44
C HIS A 10 8.32 -5.92 -13.37
N TRP A 11 8.73 -5.95 -12.09
CA TRP A 11 7.84 -5.73 -10.97
C TRP A 11 7.90 -4.28 -10.51
N TYR A 12 6.73 -3.64 -10.41
CA TYR A 12 6.59 -2.27 -9.94
C TYR A 12 5.75 -2.22 -8.68
N GLU A 13 6.22 -1.48 -7.68
CA GLU A 13 5.46 -1.28 -6.45
C GLU A 13 4.35 -0.26 -6.70
N VAL A 14 3.10 -0.68 -6.45
CA VAL A 14 1.91 0.18 -6.59
C VAL A 14 1.48 0.74 -5.26
N ALA A 15 1.62 -0.06 -4.20
CA ALA A 15 1.28 0.34 -2.85
C ALA A 15 2.06 -0.50 -1.85
N ARG A 16 2.18 0.01 -0.62
CA ARG A 16 2.89 -0.69 0.44
C ARG A 16 2.23 -0.40 1.79
N VAL A 17 2.09 -1.44 2.61
CA VAL A 17 1.69 -1.30 4.00
C VAL A 17 2.92 -1.57 4.85
N ASP A 18 3.29 -0.62 5.70
CA ASP A 18 4.41 -0.77 6.61
C ASP A 18 4.16 -0.07 7.94
N THR A 19 5.11 -0.23 8.85
CA THR A 19 5.08 0.44 10.16
C THR A 19 6.14 1.52 10.19
N CYS A 20 5.75 2.69 10.68
CA CYS A 20 6.65 3.84 10.83
C CYS A 20 6.09 4.76 11.91
N HIS A 21 6.96 5.27 12.77
CA HIS A 21 6.58 6.22 13.84
C HIS A 21 5.41 5.71 14.69
N GLU A 22 5.46 4.44 15.09
CA GLU A 22 4.44 3.80 15.93
C GLU A 22 3.04 3.79 15.30
N GLU A 23 2.98 3.76 13.98
CA GLU A 23 1.74 3.70 13.22
C GLU A 23 1.87 2.71 12.07
N VAL A 24 0.75 2.15 11.62
CA VAL A 24 0.69 1.37 10.39
C VAL A 24 0.21 2.29 9.28
N HIS A 25 0.97 2.36 8.19
CA HIS A 25 0.71 3.24 7.06
C HIS A 25 0.41 2.47 5.79
N LEU A 26 -0.46 3.05 4.95
CA LEU A 26 -0.63 2.66 3.56
C LEU A 26 0.02 3.73 2.68
N HIS A 27 1.03 3.33 1.91
CA HIS A 27 1.69 4.18 0.93
C HIS A 27 1.20 3.81 -0.46
N VAL A 28 0.92 4.81 -1.28
CA VAL A 28 0.49 4.63 -2.67
C VAL A 28 1.50 5.31 -3.59
N PHE A 29 1.94 4.60 -4.62
CA PHE A 29 2.98 5.07 -5.53
C PHE A 29 2.46 5.22 -6.95
N SER A 30 3.03 6.19 -7.67
CA SER A 30 2.77 6.38 -9.09
C SER A 30 3.62 5.42 -9.92
N ARG A 31 3.33 5.37 -11.22
CA ARG A 31 4.12 4.61 -12.19
C ARG A 31 5.58 5.04 -12.22
N ALA A 32 5.86 6.31 -11.95
CA ALA A 32 7.22 6.85 -11.88
C ALA A 32 7.92 6.55 -10.56
N GLY A 33 7.27 5.83 -9.62
CA GLY A 33 7.83 5.51 -8.32
C GLY A 33 7.68 6.61 -7.27
N LYS A 34 6.91 7.65 -7.56
CA LYS A 34 6.68 8.75 -6.62
C LYS A 34 5.59 8.39 -5.64
N GLU A 35 5.81 8.64 -4.36
CA GLU A 35 4.77 8.49 -3.35
C GLU A 35 3.67 9.53 -3.56
N LEU A 36 2.45 9.07 -3.83
CA LEU A 36 1.29 9.93 -4.06
C LEU A 36 0.55 10.25 -2.78
N SER A 37 0.48 9.27 -1.88
CA SER A 37 -0.22 9.44 -0.60
C SER A 37 0.36 8.50 0.45
N ARG A 38 0.18 8.90 1.69
CA ARG A 38 0.51 8.10 2.87
C ARG A 38 -0.63 8.27 3.86
N GLN A 39 -1.31 7.17 4.15
CA GLN A 39 -2.46 7.16 5.04
C GLN A 39 -2.14 6.39 6.30
N VAL A 40 -2.43 6.97 7.46
CA VAL A 40 -2.36 6.25 8.73
C VAL A 40 -3.57 5.33 8.82
N LEU A 41 -3.34 4.04 8.96
CA LEU A 41 -4.41 3.05 9.10
C LEU A 41 -4.77 2.83 10.57
N LEU A 42 -3.75 2.78 11.43
CA LEU A 42 -3.93 2.43 12.83
C LEU A 42 -2.72 2.87 13.64
N PRO A 43 -2.91 3.52 14.80
CA PRO A 43 -1.80 3.75 15.74
C PRO A 43 -1.42 2.42 16.42
N ILE A 44 -0.14 2.23 16.70
CA ILE A 44 0.36 1.03 17.37
C ILE A 44 0.50 1.33 18.85
N CYS A 45 -0.41 0.73 19.65
CA CYS A 45 -0.38 0.83 21.10
C CYS A 45 0.01 -0.49 21.75
N GLY A 46 0.06 -1.58 21.00
CA GLY A 46 0.42 -2.91 21.45
C GLY A 46 0.71 -3.84 20.29
N PRO A 47 1.21 -5.08 20.58
CA PRO A 47 1.61 -6.02 19.53
C PRO A 47 0.50 -6.41 18.55
N LYS A 48 -0.73 -6.47 19.05
CA LYS A 48 -1.90 -6.85 18.22
C LYS A 48 -2.26 -5.79 17.21
N ASP A 49 -1.87 -4.54 17.42
CA ASP A 49 -2.20 -3.44 16.51
C ASP A 49 -1.44 -3.54 15.21
N VAL A 50 -0.24 -4.11 15.22
CA VAL A 50 0.53 -4.37 14.00
C VAL A 50 -0.23 -5.33 13.10
N ASP A 51 -0.68 -6.46 13.66
CA ASP A 51 -1.44 -7.46 12.91
C ASP A 51 -2.75 -6.88 12.37
N ARG A 52 -3.48 -6.13 13.19
CA ARG A 52 -4.71 -5.46 12.77
C ARG A 52 -4.47 -4.47 11.65
N GLY A 53 -3.40 -3.69 11.76
CA GLY A 53 -3.02 -2.73 10.73
C GLY A 53 -2.71 -3.38 9.40
N TYR A 54 -1.96 -4.49 9.42
CA TYR A 54 -1.65 -5.24 8.21
C TYR A 54 -2.89 -5.92 7.62
N GLU A 55 -3.78 -6.46 8.44
CA GLU A 55 -5.05 -7.02 7.97
C GLU A 55 -5.91 -5.97 7.29
N LEU A 56 -6.01 -4.79 7.90
CA LEU A 56 -6.76 -3.67 7.33
C LEU A 56 -6.14 -3.21 6.01
N GLY A 57 -4.83 -3.07 5.97
CA GLY A 57 -4.10 -2.68 4.77
C GLY A 57 -4.28 -3.68 3.64
N GLU A 58 -4.17 -4.97 3.93
CA GLU A 58 -4.39 -6.03 2.96
C GLU A 58 -5.80 -5.98 2.39
N LYS A 59 -6.80 -5.82 3.26
CA LYS A 59 -8.19 -5.70 2.85
C LYS A 59 -8.40 -4.52 1.91
N MET A 60 -7.85 -3.37 2.26
CA MET A 60 -7.95 -2.16 1.43
C MET A 60 -7.29 -2.36 0.06
N LEU A 61 -6.14 -3.02 0.01
CA LEU A 61 -5.44 -3.30 -1.23
C LEU A 61 -6.20 -4.30 -2.10
N VAL A 62 -6.71 -5.39 -1.51
CA VAL A 62 -7.47 -6.40 -2.24
C VAL A 62 -8.78 -5.83 -2.79
N GLU A 63 -9.54 -5.12 -1.97
CA GLU A 63 -10.81 -4.54 -2.37
C GLU A 63 -10.65 -3.40 -3.37
N GLY A 64 -9.58 -2.63 -3.25
CA GLY A 64 -9.30 -1.48 -4.12
C GLY A 64 -8.34 -1.77 -5.27
N TRP A 65 -7.94 -3.04 -5.48
CA TRP A 65 -6.86 -3.37 -6.41
C TRP A 65 -7.12 -2.93 -7.86
N GLU A 66 -8.33 -3.12 -8.37
CA GLU A 66 -8.67 -2.71 -9.73
C GLU A 66 -8.46 -1.21 -9.93
N GLU A 67 -8.84 -0.41 -8.94
CA GLU A 67 -8.68 1.03 -8.98
C GLU A 67 -7.21 1.43 -8.92
N HIS A 68 -6.42 0.79 -8.06
CA HIS A 68 -4.98 1.02 -7.95
C HIS A 68 -4.28 0.68 -9.26
N GLU A 69 -4.60 -0.46 -9.85
CA GLU A 69 -4.00 -0.91 -11.11
C GLU A 69 -4.36 0.05 -12.25
N ARG A 70 -5.62 0.43 -12.36
CA ARG A 70 -6.10 1.36 -13.38
C ARG A 70 -5.38 2.70 -13.30
N ARG A 71 -5.33 3.28 -12.11
CA ARG A 71 -4.64 4.55 -11.84
C ARG A 71 -3.16 4.45 -12.23
N TRP A 72 -2.49 3.40 -11.77
CA TRP A 72 -1.07 3.19 -12.03
C TRP A 72 -0.78 3.05 -13.52
N ARG A 73 -1.61 2.29 -14.25
CA ARG A 73 -1.45 2.11 -15.70
C ARG A 73 -1.66 3.40 -16.47
N ARG A 74 -2.46 4.32 -15.95
CA ARG A 74 -2.65 5.65 -16.54
C ARG A 74 -1.49 6.59 -16.26
N GLY A 75 -0.57 6.23 -15.40
CA GLY A 75 0.60 7.03 -15.04
C GLY A 75 0.41 7.96 -13.85
N TYR A 76 -0.64 7.76 -13.09
CA TYR A 76 -0.89 8.56 -11.86
C TYR A 76 -0.45 7.82 -10.62
#